data_b183ee91aa43c1490026fc6ea930a27e
#
_entry.id   b183ee91aa43c1490026fc6ea930a27e
#
_cell.length_a   1.000
_cell.length_b   1.000
_cell.length_c   1.000
_cell.angle_alpha   90.00
_cell.angle_beta   90.00
_cell.angle_gamma   90.00
#
_symmetry.space_group_name_H-M   'P 1'
#
loop_
_entity.id
_entity.type
_entity.pdbx_description
1 polymer ?
#
loop_
_entity_poly.entity_id
_entity_poly.type
_entity_poly.pdbx_seq_one_letter_code
_entity_poly.pdbx_strand_id
1 'polypeptide(L)'
;MNPSNVYFTDFHTIAFGDSLPTKLKKLIKKAGIENLDLDGKFVAIKMHFGELGNISYLRPNYARAVVDVVKELGGKPFLTDCNTMYPGSRKNALEHMECAWENGFTPLTVGCPIIIGDGLKGTDDVDVPVEGGEYVKAAKIGRAVMDADVFISLTHFKGHESTGFGGAIKNIGMGCGSRAGKTEQHSSGKPHITPELCRGCRKCQKECANNGLIFNEDTRK
;
A
#
# COMPACT_ATOMS: atom_id res chain seq x y z
N MET A 1 -2.34 -23.19 -19.16
CA MET A 1 -2.71 -21.78 -18.93
C MET A 1 -2.22 -20.96 -20.10
N ASN A 2 -3.06 -20.11 -20.68
CA ASN A 2 -2.59 -19.19 -21.71
C ASN A 2 -1.71 -18.11 -21.04
N PRO A 3 -0.59 -17.69 -21.66
CA PRO A 3 0.24 -16.63 -21.12
C PRO A 3 -0.52 -15.31 -21.08
N SER A 4 -0.30 -14.53 -20.03
CA SER A 4 -0.87 -13.17 -19.90
C SER A 4 -0.16 -12.22 -20.84
N ASN A 5 -0.91 -11.30 -21.45
CA ASN A 5 -0.34 -10.21 -22.23
C ASN A 5 0.36 -9.20 -21.32
N VAL A 6 1.56 -8.81 -21.69
CA VAL A 6 2.32 -7.74 -21.03
C VAL A 6 2.44 -6.56 -21.99
N TYR A 7 2.08 -5.38 -21.52
CA TYR A 7 2.19 -4.15 -22.28
C TYR A 7 3.35 -3.32 -21.73
N PHE A 8 4.26 -2.92 -22.60
CA PHE A 8 5.48 -2.23 -22.24
C PHE A 8 5.64 -0.91 -23.01
N THR A 9 6.17 0.09 -22.35
CA THR A 9 6.72 1.30 -22.95
C THR A 9 8.01 1.68 -22.24
N ASP A 10 8.96 2.24 -22.96
CA ASP A 10 10.21 2.75 -22.41
C ASP A 10 10.07 4.15 -21.79
N PHE A 11 11.11 4.65 -21.17
CA PHE A 11 11.22 6.01 -20.63
C PHE A 11 11.81 7.02 -21.61
N HIS A 12 12.07 6.62 -22.87
CA HIS A 12 12.61 7.53 -23.86
C HIS A 12 11.56 8.56 -24.28
N THR A 13 11.92 9.83 -24.24
CA THR A 13 11.09 10.96 -24.71
C THR A 13 11.91 11.83 -25.65
N ILE A 14 11.26 12.40 -26.65
CA ILE A 14 11.84 13.37 -27.59
C ILE A 14 11.10 14.71 -27.50
N ALA A 15 11.75 15.79 -27.92
CA ALA A 15 11.29 17.16 -27.69
C ALA A 15 9.84 17.45 -28.11
N PHE A 16 9.34 16.86 -29.16
CA PHE A 16 7.95 17.02 -29.64
C PHE A 16 7.14 15.73 -29.59
N GLY A 17 7.59 14.75 -28.80
CA GLY A 17 6.92 13.46 -28.63
C GLY A 17 6.03 13.41 -27.41
N ASP A 18 5.52 12.23 -27.14
CA ASP A 18 4.68 11.98 -25.96
C ASP A 18 5.51 12.11 -24.66
N SER A 19 4.95 12.82 -23.69
CA SER A 19 5.46 12.84 -22.33
C SER A 19 5.28 11.46 -21.66
N LEU A 20 6.03 11.18 -20.59
CA LEU A 20 5.88 9.91 -19.82
C LEU A 20 4.45 9.68 -19.30
N PRO A 21 3.74 10.70 -18.73
CA PRO A 21 2.33 10.54 -18.40
C PRO A 21 1.44 10.23 -19.61
N THR A 22 1.69 10.85 -20.76
CA THR A 22 0.95 10.56 -22.00
C THR A 22 1.19 9.14 -22.49
N LYS A 23 2.45 8.68 -22.46
CA LYS A 23 2.80 7.29 -22.80
C LYS A 23 2.10 6.30 -21.86
N LEU A 24 2.02 6.60 -20.55
CA LEU A 24 1.29 5.77 -19.59
C LEU A 24 -0.20 5.71 -19.93
N LYS A 25 -0.86 6.84 -20.18
CA LYS A 25 -2.29 6.87 -20.59
C LYS A 25 -2.53 6.02 -21.83
N LYS A 26 -1.70 6.14 -22.86
CA LYS A 26 -1.79 5.31 -24.07
C LYS A 26 -1.59 3.83 -23.77
N LEU A 27 -0.62 3.49 -22.89
CA LEU A 27 -0.31 2.12 -22.53
C LEU A 27 -1.47 1.43 -21.81
N ILE A 28 -2.06 2.08 -20.80
CA ILE A 28 -3.18 1.50 -20.06
C ILE A 28 -4.45 1.37 -20.90
N LYS A 29 -4.71 2.29 -21.84
CA LYS A 29 -5.80 2.15 -22.81
C LYS A 29 -5.52 0.96 -23.74
N LYS A 30 -4.31 0.82 -24.27
CA LYS A 30 -3.91 -0.34 -25.07
C LYS A 30 -4.00 -1.65 -24.30
N ALA A 31 -3.75 -1.62 -22.98
CA ALA A 31 -3.90 -2.79 -22.10
C ALA A 31 -5.37 -3.17 -21.84
N GLY A 32 -6.33 -2.35 -22.27
CA GLY A 32 -7.74 -2.68 -22.23
C GLY A 32 -8.48 -2.17 -21.00
N ILE A 33 -8.01 -1.10 -20.35
CA ILE A 33 -8.75 -0.49 -19.23
C ILE A 33 -10.17 -0.05 -19.66
N GLU A 34 -10.38 0.27 -20.93
CA GLU A 34 -11.68 0.62 -21.50
C GLU A 34 -12.68 -0.55 -21.51
N ASN A 35 -12.20 -1.79 -21.38
CA ASN A 35 -13.04 -2.99 -21.26
C ASN A 35 -13.55 -3.22 -19.84
N LEU A 36 -13.03 -2.47 -18.86
CA LEU A 36 -13.55 -2.47 -17.51
C LEU A 36 -14.75 -1.54 -17.45
N ASP A 37 -15.85 -2.05 -16.95
CA ASP A 37 -17.03 -1.23 -16.69
C ASP A 37 -16.76 -0.33 -15.48
N LEU A 38 -16.30 0.91 -15.73
CA LEU A 38 -15.92 1.87 -14.68
C LEU A 38 -16.99 2.90 -14.37
N ASP A 39 -18.01 3.05 -15.23
CA ASP A 39 -19.00 4.12 -15.08
C ASP A 39 -19.74 4.05 -13.74
N GLY A 40 -19.70 5.15 -13.00
CA GLY A 40 -20.29 5.29 -11.68
C GLY A 40 -19.59 4.54 -10.54
N LYS A 41 -18.59 3.69 -10.82
CA LYS A 41 -17.94 2.79 -9.86
C LYS A 41 -16.84 3.44 -9.04
N PHE A 42 -16.69 3.00 -7.80
CA PHE A 42 -15.54 3.35 -6.96
C PHE A 42 -14.30 2.57 -7.39
N VAL A 43 -13.24 3.30 -7.75
CA VAL A 43 -11.99 2.71 -8.27
C VAL A 43 -10.86 3.00 -7.29
N ALA A 44 -10.42 1.97 -6.57
CA ALA A 44 -9.25 2.07 -5.68
C ALA A 44 -7.96 1.98 -6.50
N ILE A 45 -7.17 3.04 -6.51
CA ILE A 45 -5.82 3.04 -7.08
C ILE A 45 -4.84 2.88 -5.92
N LYS A 46 -4.38 1.64 -5.72
CA LYS A 46 -3.45 1.29 -4.64
C LYS A 46 -2.02 1.61 -5.06
N MET A 47 -1.38 2.43 -4.27
CA MET A 47 0.03 2.72 -4.43
C MET A 47 0.71 2.97 -3.08
N HIS A 48 2.02 3.13 -3.09
CA HIS A 48 2.81 3.53 -1.94
C HIS A 48 3.13 5.03 -2.07
N PHE A 49 2.78 5.83 -1.07
CA PHE A 49 2.95 7.29 -1.11
C PHE A 49 4.38 7.77 -0.79
N GLY A 50 5.33 6.84 -0.63
CA GLY A 50 6.71 7.15 -0.23
C GLY A 50 6.91 7.13 1.28
N GLU A 51 8.12 7.45 1.70
CA GLU A 51 8.52 7.69 3.10
C GLU A 51 9.18 9.07 3.17
N LEU A 52 9.09 9.74 4.31
CA LEU A 52 9.76 11.02 4.50
C LEU A 52 11.28 10.88 4.32
N GLY A 53 11.85 11.79 3.53
CA GLY A 53 13.27 11.79 3.22
C GLY A 53 13.71 10.83 2.10
N ASN A 54 12.82 9.96 1.60
CA ASN A 54 13.10 9.09 0.46
C ASN A 54 12.35 9.60 -0.77
N ILE A 55 13.06 9.90 -1.85
CA ILE A 55 12.51 10.40 -3.11
C ILE A 55 12.34 9.32 -4.20
N SER A 56 12.69 8.06 -3.90
CA SER A 56 12.57 6.93 -4.83
C SER A 56 11.20 6.27 -4.76
N TYR A 57 10.15 7.00 -5.12
CA TYR A 57 8.78 6.51 -5.23
C TYR A 57 8.15 6.96 -6.56
N LEU A 58 7.03 6.37 -6.95
CA LEU A 58 6.29 6.82 -8.12
C LEU A 58 5.78 8.24 -7.91
N ARG A 59 6.06 9.11 -8.87
CA ARG A 59 5.68 10.52 -8.79
C ARG A 59 4.17 10.70 -8.89
N PRO A 60 3.59 11.74 -8.22
CA PRO A 60 2.17 12.07 -8.31
C PRO A 60 1.64 12.22 -9.74
N ASN A 61 2.49 12.65 -10.68
CA ASN A 61 2.14 12.79 -12.10
C ASN A 61 1.70 11.47 -12.76
N TYR A 62 2.27 10.32 -12.35
CA TYR A 62 1.84 9.01 -12.84
C TYR A 62 0.48 8.62 -12.26
N ALA A 63 0.27 8.89 -10.95
CA ALA A 63 -1.03 8.70 -10.33
C ALA A 63 -2.10 9.55 -11.02
N ARG A 64 -1.81 10.83 -11.27
CA ARG A 64 -2.69 11.74 -12.01
C ARG A 64 -3.05 11.20 -13.40
N ALA A 65 -2.10 10.65 -14.13
CA ALA A 65 -2.37 10.08 -15.46
C ALA A 65 -3.36 8.91 -15.40
N VAL A 66 -3.26 8.04 -14.39
CA VAL A 66 -4.20 6.93 -14.18
C VAL A 66 -5.57 7.47 -13.75
N VAL A 67 -5.61 8.41 -12.80
CA VAL A 67 -6.84 9.07 -12.32
C VAL A 67 -7.61 9.70 -13.47
N ASP A 68 -6.92 10.43 -14.36
CA ASP A 68 -7.55 11.08 -15.51
C ASP A 68 -8.25 10.06 -16.41
N VAL A 69 -7.57 8.94 -16.72
CA VAL A 69 -8.18 7.88 -17.59
C VAL A 69 -9.38 7.24 -16.90
N VAL A 70 -9.31 6.97 -15.60
CA VAL A 70 -10.46 6.42 -14.85
C VAL A 70 -11.64 7.39 -14.89
N LYS A 71 -11.40 8.69 -14.72
CA LYS A 71 -12.45 9.72 -14.81
C LYS A 71 -13.00 9.88 -16.21
N GLU A 72 -12.17 9.82 -17.25
CA GLU A 72 -12.59 9.81 -18.65
C GLU A 72 -13.58 8.66 -18.94
N LEU A 73 -13.46 7.54 -18.24
CA LEU A 73 -14.32 6.35 -18.33
C LEU A 73 -15.49 6.36 -17.32
N GLY A 74 -15.78 7.50 -16.69
CA GLY A 74 -16.92 7.65 -15.76
C GLY A 74 -16.68 7.11 -14.34
N GLY A 75 -15.49 6.57 -14.03
CA GLY A 75 -15.17 6.03 -12.73
C GLY A 75 -14.96 7.11 -11.65
N LYS A 76 -15.11 6.71 -10.40
CA LYS A 76 -14.89 7.52 -9.19
C LYS A 76 -13.58 7.09 -8.51
N PRO A 77 -12.40 7.56 -8.97
CA PRO A 77 -11.12 7.12 -8.45
C PRO A 77 -10.82 7.74 -7.08
N PHE A 78 -10.11 6.98 -6.26
CA PHE A 78 -9.38 7.46 -5.08
C PHE A 78 -8.04 6.76 -4.98
N LEU A 79 -7.02 7.46 -4.47
CA LEU A 79 -5.75 6.83 -4.12
C LEU A 79 -5.84 6.22 -2.73
N THR A 80 -5.20 5.07 -2.53
CA THR A 80 -5.19 4.40 -1.23
C THR A 80 -3.88 3.68 -0.94
N ASP A 81 -3.56 3.60 0.33
CA ASP A 81 -2.59 2.71 0.97
C ASP A 81 -3.11 2.37 2.37
N CYS A 82 -2.57 1.32 3.00
CA CYS A 82 -2.86 0.99 4.39
C CYS A 82 -1.68 1.32 5.29
N ASN A 83 -1.96 1.62 6.56
CA ASN A 83 -0.97 1.97 7.56
C ASN A 83 0.12 0.91 7.72
N THR A 84 1.31 1.33 8.14
CA THR A 84 2.43 0.41 8.36
C THR A 84 2.42 -0.15 9.78
N MET A 85 3.08 -1.30 9.93
CA MET A 85 3.35 -1.89 11.24
C MET A 85 4.61 -1.31 11.91
N TYR A 86 5.48 -0.68 11.12
CA TYR A 86 6.76 -0.15 11.60
C TYR A 86 6.60 1.22 12.27
N PRO A 87 7.53 1.60 13.18
CA PRO A 87 7.69 2.99 13.58
C PRO A 87 8.00 3.86 12.35
N GLY A 88 7.45 5.05 12.30
CA GLY A 88 7.65 5.98 11.18
C GLY A 88 6.42 6.83 10.93
N SER A 89 6.40 7.53 9.81
CA SER A 89 5.39 8.54 9.48
C SER A 89 4.11 7.97 8.85
N ARG A 90 3.90 6.66 8.84
CA ARG A 90 2.72 6.02 8.22
C ARG A 90 2.03 5.00 9.14
N LYS A 91 2.14 5.15 10.47
CA LYS A 91 1.59 4.19 11.45
C LYS A 91 0.13 4.44 11.83
N ASN A 92 -0.42 5.60 11.49
CA ASN A 92 -1.83 5.95 11.63
C ASN A 92 -2.25 6.87 10.47
N ALA A 93 -3.55 7.03 10.24
CA ALA A 93 -4.04 7.73 9.06
C ALA A 93 -3.64 9.21 9.00
N LEU A 94 -3.49 9.90 10.14
CA LEU A 94 -3.12 11.31 10.14
C LEU A 94 -1.68 11.49 9.68
N GLU A 95 -0.74 10.82 10.35
CA GLU A 95 0.68 10.84 9.98
C GLU A 95 0.90 10.31 8.56
N HIS A 96 0.15 9.26 8.16
CA HIS A 96 0.24 8.70 6.82
C HIS A 96 -0.24 9.68 5.75
N MET A 97 -1.30 10.43 6.03
CA MET A 97 -1.79 11.46 5.13
C MET A 97 -0.81 12.64 5.02
N GLU A 98 -0.25 13.09 6.15
CA GLU A 98 0.79 14.11 6.17
C GLU A 98 2.01 13.68 5.35
N CYS A 99 2.48 12.46 5.55
CA CYS A 99 3.56 11.88 4.74
C CYS A 99 3.24 11.87 3.23
N ALA A 100 2.01 11.52 2.86
CA ALA A 100 1.57 11.58 1.47
C ALA A 100 1.62 13.01 0.92
N TRP A 101 1.16 14.01 1.70
CA TRP A 101 1.17 15.41 1.31
C TRP A 101 2.58 15.97 1.14
N GLU A 102 3.48 15.68 2.07
CA GLU A 102 4.89 16.10 1.97
C GLU A 102 5.60 15.46 0.75
N ASN A 103 5.17 14.27 0.36
CA ASN A 103 5.65 13.61 -0.87
C ASN A 103 4.90 14.07 -2.14
N GLY A 104 4.05 15.09 -2.02
CA GLY A 104 3.37 15.75 -3.14
C GLY A 104 2.05 15.09 -3.58
N PHE A 105 1.55 14.10 -2.86
CA PHE A 105 0.25 13.49 -3.11
C PHE A 105 -0.85 14.27 -2.39
N THR A 106 -1.52 15.16 -3.10
CA THR A 106 -2.69 15.90 -2.61
C THR A 106 -3.85 15.77 -3.60
N PRO A 107 -5.09 15.99 -3.18
CA PRO A 107 -6.22 15.99 -4.13
C PRO A 107 -6.04 16.94 -5.32
N LEU A 108 -5.30 18.04 -5.13
CA LEU A 108 -5.00 18.99 -6.20
C LEU A 108 -3.99 18.43 -7.21
N THR A 109 -2.94 17.78 -6.72
CA THR A 109 -1.86 17.24 -7.59
C THR A 109 -2.30 15.98 -8.31
N VAL A 110 -2.98 15.05 -7.62
CA VAL A 110 -3.39 13.76 -8.19
C VAL A 110 -4.79 13.77 -8.80
N GLY A 111 -5.60 14.79 -8.51
CA GLY A 111 -6.91 14.98 -9.12
C GLY A 111 -8.03 14.10 -8.53
N CYS A 112 -7.82 13.42 -7.41
CA CYS A 112 -8.85 12.64 -6.73
C CYS A 112 -8.64 12.63 -5.20
N PRO A 113 -9.62 12.22 -4.39
CA PRO A 113 -9.44 11.99 -2.96
C PRO A 113 -8.34 10.97 -2.66
N ILE A 114 -7.75 11.08 -1.46
CA ILE A 114 -6.83 10.09 -0.88
C ILE A 114 -7.50 9.54 0.37
N ILE A 115 -7.55 8.21 0.50
CA ILE A 115 -8.20 7.51 1.61
C ILE A 115 -7.21 6.49 2.17
N ILE A 116 -6.90 6.56 3.47
CA ILE A 116 -6.12 5.53 4.13
C ILE A 116 -7.03 4.33 4.38
N GLY A 117 -6.71 3.21 3.74
CA GLY A 117 -7.61 2.09 3.49
C GLY A 117 -8.05 1.30 4.72
N ASP A 118 -7.28 1.37 5.81
CA ASP A 118 -7.52 0.64 7.06
C ASP A 118 -7.88 1.56 8.24
N GLY A 119 -8.36 2.77 7.94
CA GLY A 119 -8.88 3.73 8.92
C GLY A 119 -7.83 4.36 9.81
N LEU A 120 -8.31 5.10 10.84
CA LEU A 120 -7.47 5.96 11.67
C LEU A 120 -6.32 5.22 12.35
N LYS A 121 -6.58 4.05 12.90
CA LYS A 121 -5.61 3.26 13.70
C LYS A 121 -5.06 2.04 12.98
N GLY A 122 -5.46 1.79 11.73
CA GLY A 122 -5.04 0.62 10.98
C GLY A 122 -5.77 -0.67 11.38
N THR A 123 -7.00 -0.55 11.86
CA THR A 123 -7.84 -1.65 12.37
C THR A 123 -9.20 -1.74 11.70
N ASP A 124 -9.47 -0.89 10.71
CA ASP A 124 -10.70 -0.97 9.91
C ASP A 124 -10.45 -1.89 8.72
N ASP A 125 -10.78 -3.17 8.90
CA ASP A 125 -10.49 -4.22 7.92
C ASP A 125 -11.62 -5.23 7.76
N VAL A 126 -11.44 -6.09 6.75
CA VAL A 126 -12.32 -7.22 6.45
C VAL A 126 -11.46 -8.48 6.43
N ASP A 127 -11.91 -9.51 7.12
CA ASP A 127 -11.31 -10.84 7.03
C ASP A 127 -11.71 -11.52 5.72
N VAL A 128 -10.72 -11.77 4.86
CA VAL A 128 -10.89 -12.48 3.59
C VAL A 128 -10.29 -13.87 3.71
N PRO A 129 -11.07 -14.96 3.57
CA PRO A 129 -10.56 -16.31 3.67
C PRO A 129 -9.43 -16.59 2.65
N VAL A 130 -8.38 -17.28 3.09
CA VAL A 130 -7.25 -17.70 2.24
C VAL A 130 -7.30 -19.21 2.10
N GLU A 131 -7.85 -19.69 0.99
CA GLU A 131 -7.91 -21.12 0.69
C GLU A 131 -6.51 -21.69 0.51
N GLY A 132 -6.23 -22.85 1.14
CA GLY A 132 -4.92 -23.50 1.09
C GLY A 132 -3.81 -22.76 1.84
N GLY A 133 -4.10 -21.68 2.53
CA GLY A 133 -3.12 -20.94 3.32
C GLY A 133 -2.54 -21.81 4.45
N GLU A 134 -1.21 -21.96 4.49
CA GLU A 134 -0.53 -22.73 5.52
C GLU A 134 -0.45 -21.92 6.84
N TYR A 135 0.00 -20.67 6.76
CA TYR A 135 0.28 -19.81 7.92
C TYR A 135 -0.83 -18.82 8.22
N VAL A 136 -1.51 -18.33 7.19
CA VAL A 136 -2.59 -17.33 7.30
C VAL A 136 -3.88 -17.96 6.76
N LYS A 137 -4.91 -18.04 7.58
CA LYS A 137 -6.22 -18.61 7.21
C LYS A 137 -7.19 -17.55 6.69
N ALA A 138 -7.02 -16.30 7.11
CA ALA A 138 -7.76 -15.15 6.62
C ALA A 138 -6.80 -13.95 6.49
N ALA A 139 -6.94 -13.18 5.42
CA ALA A 139 -6.21 -11.95 5.21
C ALA A 139 -7.06 -10.76 5.69
N LYS A 140 -6.51 -9.94 6.59
CA LYS A 140 -7.16 -8.69 7.05
C LYS A 140 -6.86 -7.57 6.06
N ILE A 141 -7.80 -7.30 5.18
CA ILE A 141 -7.68 -6.31 4.11
C ILE A 141 -8.36 -5.01 4.52
N GLY A 142 -7.70 -3.87 4.27
CA GLY A 142 -8.26 -2.55 4.60
C GLY A 142 -9.65 -2.33 3.98
N ARG A 143 -10.58 -1.81 4.78
CA ARG A 143 -12.01 -1.65 4.42
C ARG A 143 -12.19 -0.90 3.11
N ALA A 144 -11.54 0.25 2.92
CA ALA A 144 -11.73 1.04 1.70
C ALA A 144 -11.26 0.31 0.43
N VAL A 145 -10.33 -0.64 0.54
CA VAL A 145 -9.92 -1.49 -0.59
C VAL A 145 -11.03 -2.49 -0.93
N MET A 146 -11.67 -3.07 0.09
CA MET A 146 -12.75 -4.05 -0.08
C MET A 146 -14.07 -3.44 -0.54
N ASP A 147 -14.32 -2.16 -0.19
CA ASP A 147 -15.54 -1.44 -0.58
C ASP A 147 -15.45 -0.89 -2.03
N ALA A 148 -14.29 -0.96 -2.67
CA ALA A 148 -14.13 -0.53 -4.06
C ALA A 148 -14.67 -1.58 -5.03
N ASP A 149 -15.34 -1.11 -6.09
CA ASP A 149 -15.86 -1.97 -7.17
C ASP A 149 -14.74 -2.45 -8.10
N VAL A 150 -13.71 -1.62 -8.29
CA VAL A 150 -12.56 -1.91 -9.16
C VAL A 150 -11.27 -1.55 -8.44
N PHE A 151 -10.27 -2.40 -8.62
CA PHE A 151 -8.95 -2.24 -8.01
C PHE A 151 -7.86 -2.12 -9.07
N ILE A 152 -7.02 -1.07 -8.96
CA ILE A 152 -5.85 -0.85 -9.81
C ILE A 152 -4.60 -0.79 -8.92
N SER A 153 -3.63 -1.67 -9.18
CA SER A 153 -2.32 -1.61 -8.49
C SER A 153 -1.34 -0.75 -9.30
N LEU A 154 -1.04 0.44 -8.80
CA LEU A 154 -0.01 1.33 -9.36
C LEU A 154 1.27 1.15 -8.55
N THR A 155 2.23 0.41 -9.09
CA THR A 155 3.32 -0.17 -8.32
C THR A 155 4.69 0.34 -8.74
N HIS A 156 5.50 0.74 -7.76
CA HIS A 156 6.93 0.95 -7.90
C HIS A 156 7.67 -0.39 -7.77
N PHE A 157 8.41 -0.78 -8.82
CA PHE A 157 9.29 -1.94 -8.78
C PHE A 157 10.64 -1.55 -8.21
N LYS A 158 11.10 -2.24 -7.16
CA LYS A 158 12.34 -1.94 -6.46
C LYS A 158 12.98 -3.17 -5.81
N GLY A 159 14.24 -3.07 -5.43
CA GLY A 159 14.90 -4.07 -4.58
C GLY A 159 14.24 -4.21 -3.21
N HIS A 160 14.39 -5.38 -2.59
CA HIS A 160 13.89 -5.67 -1.25
C HIS A 160 14.84 -6.63 -0.53
N GLU A 161 15.20 -6.31 0.71
CA GLU A 161 16.19 -7.03 1.53
C GLU A 161 15.82 -8.49 1.80
N SER A 162 14.54 -8.78 2.06
CA SER A 162 14.10 -10.14 2.43
C SER A 162 13.58 -10.96 1.25
N THR A 163 13.06 -10.33 0.19
CA THR A 163 12.40 -11.01 -0.92
C THR A 163 13.10 -10.81 -2.27
N GLY A 164 14.28 -10.19 -2.28
CA GLY A 164 15.05 -9.82 -3.47
C GLY A 164 14.47 -8.60 -4.18
N PHE A 165 13.17 -8.57 -4.44
CA PHE A 165 12.49 -7.41 -5.01
C PHE A 165 11.07 -7.24 -4.45
N GLY A 166 10.53 -6.02 -4.56
CA GLY A 166 9.14 -5.67 -4.28
C GLY A 166 8.48 -5.10 -5.53
N GLY A 167 7.32 -5.62 -5.88
CA GLY A 167 6.54 -5.21 -7.04
C GLY A 167 5.05 -5.33 -6.77
N ALA A 168 4.25 -5.64 -7.80
CA ALA A 168 2.79 -5.69 -7.73
C ALA A 168 2.28 -6.68 -6.66
N ILE A 169 2.83 -7.89 -6.58
CA ILE A 169 2.42 -8.89 -5.59
C ILE A 169 2.60 -8.35 -4.16
N LYS A 170 3.72 -7.67 -3.86
CA LYS A 170 3.94 -7.08 -2.54
C LYS A 170 3.06 -5.85 -2.30
N ASN A 171 2.86 -5.01 -3.30
CA ASN A 171 1.97 -3.85 -3.20
C ASN A 171 0.52 -4.26 -2.89
N ILE A 172 0.09 -5.43 -3.40
CA ILE A 172 -1.23 -6.00 -3.11
C ILE A 172 -1.19 -6.80 -1.80
N GLY A 173 -0.43 -7.88 -1.75
CA GLY A 173 -0.48 -8.86 -0.67
C GLY A 173 -0.14 -8.30 0.70
N MET A 174 0.91 -7.47 0.77
CA MET A 174 1.30 -6.78 2.01
C MET A 174 0.67 -5.39 2.09
N GLY A 175 0.60 -4.67 0.96
CA GLY A 175 0.17 -3.28 0.93
C GLY A 175 -1.30 -3.06 1.24
N CYS A 176 -2.21 -3.95 0.81
CA CYS A 176 -3.64 -3.87 1.09
C CYS A 176 -4.01 -4.44 2.48
N GLY A 177 -3.13 -5.19 3.12
CA GLY A 177 -3.32 -5.63 4.49
C GLY A 177 -3.47 -4.44 5.44
N SER A 178 -4.42 -4.51 6.38
CA SER A 178 -4.48 -3.56 7.48
C SER A 178 -3.20 -3.62 8.32
N ARG A 179 -2.97 -2.66 9.20
CA ARG A 179 -1.85 -2.72 10.15
C ARG A 179 -1.89 -4.00 10.99
N ALA A 180 -3.09 -4.41 11.43
CA ALA A 180 -3.29 -5.68 12.14
C ALA A 180 -2.95 -6.88 11.25
N GLY A 181 -3.42 -6.89 10.00
CA GLY A 181 -3.12 -7.94 9.03
C GLY A 181 -1.63 -8.04 8.67
N LYS A 182 -0.96 -6.89 8.50
CA LYS A 182 0.50 -6.85 8.30
C LYS A 182 1.25 -7.47 9.49
N THR A 183 0.83 -7.14 10.70
CA THR A 183 1.41 -7.71 11.93
C THR A 183 1.23 -9.23 11.98
N GLU A 184 0.05 -9.73 11.63
CA GLU A 184 -0.24 -11.16 11.57
C GLU A 184 0.62 -11.87 10.52
N GLN A 185 0.73 -11.32 9.31
CA GLN A 185 1.58 -11.87 8.23
C GLN A 185 3.07 -11.93 8.60
N HIS A 186 3.54 -11.05 9.50
CA HIS A 186 4.93 -11.06 10.00
C HIS A 186 5.11 -11.87 11.28
N SER A 187 4.05 -12.43 11.84
CA SER A 187 4.07 -13.08 13.16
C SER A 187 4.63 -14.50 13.17
N SER A 188 5.03 -15.05 12.01
CA SER A 188 5.75 -16.34 11.95
C SER A 188 7.07 -16.32 12.75
N GLY A 189 7.67 -15.14 12.89
CA GLY A 189 8.78 -14.90 13.81
C GLY A 189 8.29 -14.29 15.12
N LYS A 190 7.57 -15.06 15.96
CA LYS A 190 7.13 -14.55 17.27
C LYS A 190 8.33 -14.20 18.13
N PRO A 191 8.50 -12.93 18.53
CA PRO A 191 9.58 -12.56 19.44
C PRO A 191 9.43 -13.35 20.74
N HIS A 192 10.51 -13.95 21.17
CA HIS A 192 10.59 -14.69 22.44
C HIS A 192 11.48 -13.94 23.41
N ILE A 193 11.02 -13.77 24.63
CA ILE A 193 11.82 -13.21 25.72
C ILE A 193 12.18 -14.37 26.63
N THR A 194 13.47 -14.62 26.81
CA THR A 194 13.97 -15.58 27.79
C THR A 194 14.00 -14.89 29.16
N PRO A 195 13.12 -15.27 30.11
CA PRO A 195 12.96 -14.53 31.36
C PRO A 195 14.24 -14.45 32.20
N GLU A 196 15.08 -15.49 32.13
CA GLU A 196 16.33 -15.58 32.86
C GLU A 196 17.38 -14.58 32.37
N LEU A 197 17.34 -14.24 31.09
CA LEU A 197 18.24 -13.29 30.47
C LEU A 197 17.69 -11.84 30.45
N CYS A 198 16.43 -11.68 30.81
CA CYS A 198 15.78 -10.39 30.84
C CYS A 198 16.33 -9.50 31.96
N ARG A 199 16.89 -8.35 31.62
CA ARG A 199 17.42 -7.34 32.56
C ARG A 199 16.39 -6.28 32.98
N GLY A 200 15.16 -6.35 32.52
CA GLY A 200 14.12 -5.38 32.84
C GLY A 200 14.36 -3.97 32.29
N CYS A 201 15.19 -3.82 31.24
CA CYS A 201 15.58 -2.50 30.72
C CYS A 201 14.48 -1.79 29.89
N ARG A 202 13.36 -2.44 29.62
CA ARG A 202 12.18 -1.93 28.88
C ARG A 202 12.47 -1.46 27.44
N LYS A 203 13.65 -1.71 26.86
CA LYS A 203 13.95 -1.32 25.48
C LYS A 203 12.96 -1.94 24.49
N CYS A 204 12.71 -3.26 24.61
CA CYS A 204 11.75 -3.96 23.75
C CYS A 204 10.33 -3.39 23.86
N GLN A 205 9.89 -2.95 25.04
CA GLN A 205 8.60 -2.32 25.26
C GLN A 205 8.54 -0.95 24.56
N LYS A 206 9.61 -0.14 24.66
CA LYS A 206 9.70 1.17 24.00
C LYS A 206 9.72 1.09 22.49
N GLU A 207 10.37 0.06 21.95
CA GLU A 207 10.48 -0.18 20.50
C GLU A 207 9.25 -0.88 19.91
N CYS A 208 8.36 -1.41 20.76
CA CYS A 208 7.18 -2.12 20.29
C CYS A 208 6.12 -1.15 19.74
N ALA A 209 6.02 -1.03 18.43
CA ALA A 209 5.04 -0.17 17.74
C ALA A 209 3.58 -0.54 18.07
N ASN A 210 3.32 -1.77 18.53
CA ASN A 210 1.97 -2.28 18.79
C ASN A 210 1.62 -2.35 20.27
N ASN A 211 2.47 -1.83 21.17
CA ASN A 211 2.31 -1.94 22.64
C ASN A 211 2.03 -3.38 23.13
N GLY A 212 2.53 -4.38 22.39
CA GLY A 212 2.30 -5.80 22.66
C GLY A 212 3.14 -6.38 23.80
N LEU A 213 4.00 -5.57 24.44
CA LEU A 213 4.85 -5.98 25.54
C LEU A 213 4.44 -5.24 26.82
N ILE A 214 4.04 -5.99 27.82
CA ILE A 214 3.68 -5.47 29.14
C ILE A 214 4.83 -5.77 30.08
N PHE A 215 5.34 -4.74 30.74
CA PHE A 215 6.34 -4.91 31.80
C PHE A 215 5.64 -5.25 33.12
N ASN A 216 6.08 -6.31 33.75
CA ASN A 216 5.57 -6.69 35.07
C ASN A 216 6.44 -6.02 36.15
N GLU A 217 5.84 -5.08 36.89
CA GLU A 217 6.53 -4.31 37.94
C GLU A 217 6.98 -5.18 39.13
N ASP A 218 6.22 -6.23 39.43
CA ASP A 218 6.51 -7.10 40.59
C ASP A 218 7.74 -7.97 40.33
N THR A 219 7.84 -8.53 39.13
CA THR A 219 9.00 -9.36 38.73
C THR A 219 10.11 -8.51 38.09
N ARG A 220 9.87 -7.25 37.81
CA ARG A 220 10.74 -6.31 37.07
C ARG A 220 11.19 -6.84 35.71
N LYS A 221 10.33 -7.60 35.05
CA LYS A 221 10.57 -8.23 33.73
C LYS A 221 9.43 -8.01 32.76
#